data_438840ab611f19d382993c1744cbe2ad
#
_entry.id   438840ab611f19d382993c1744cbe2ad
#
_cell.length_a   1.000
_cell.length_b   1.000
_cell.length_c   1.000
_cell.angle_alpha   90.00
_cell.angle_beta   90.00
_cell.angle_gamma   90.00
#
_symmetry.space_group_name_H-M   'P 1'
#
loop_
_entity.id
_entity.type
_entity.pdbx_description
1 polymer ?
#
loop_
_entity_poly.entity_id
_entity_poly.type
_entity_poly.pdbx_seq_one_letter_code
_entity_poly.pdbx_strand_id
1 'polypeptide(L)'
;MYLHHHVPENQKGDIIYPLSLLKEKFPNIYKEQFAKYDNIKEKDVEIPGFGYWNDCVNLMPVSPGLVKKELEKYGHNTDWKWKFYRINPEILDKSKLIIMVMDDDKGTLERKFIPFSSAAFERYCHIGEPTRTIFQKAKENNEQPNTY
;
A
#
# COMPACT_ATOMS: atom_id res chain seq x y z
N MET A 1 -2.13 13.58 -10.90
CA MET A 1 -1.83 12.77 -9.70
C MET A 1 -2.34 11.36 -9.93
N TYR A 2 -1.65 10.30 -9.48
CA TYR A 2 -2.02 8.91 -9.79
C TYR A 2 -1.94 8.04 -8.55
N LEU A 3 -2.79 7.02 -8.48
CA LEU A 3 -2.68 5.91 -7.56
C LEU A 3 -1.84 4.80 -8.19
N HIS A 4 -1.17 4.01 -7.37
CA HIS A 4 -0.30 2.94 -7.83
C HIS A 4 -0.67 1.62 -7.17
N HIS A 5 -0.59 0.53 -7.93
CA HIS A 5 -0.79 -0.82 -7.44
C HIS A 5 0.33 -1.71 -7.97
N HIS A 6 0.96 -2.46 -7.08
CA HIS A 6 2.01 -3.42 -7.46
C HIS A 6 1.42 -4.54 -8.33
N VAL A 7 2.09 -4.83 -9.45
CA VAL A 7 1.69 -5.92 -10.35
C VAL A 7 2.42 -7.19 -9.91
N PRO A 8 1.72 -8.21 -9.42
CA PRO A 8 2.33 -9.51 -9.14
C PRO A 8 3.00 -10.11 -10.38
N GLU A 9 4.10 -10.83 -10.21
CA GLU A 9 4.83 -11.46 -11.34
C GLU A 9 3.93 -12.39 -12.15
N ASN A 10 3.02 -13.09 -11.48
CA ASN A 10 2.09 -14.04 -12.08
C ASN A 10 0.72 -13.43 -12.43
N GLN A 11 0.63 -12.10 -12.51
CA GLN A 11 -0.61 -11.41 -12.88
C GLN A 11 -1.15 -11.90 -14.23
N LYS A 12 -2.42 -12.26 -14.23
CA LYS A 12 -3.16 -12.65 -15.45
C LYS A 12 -4.26 -11.62 -15.74
N GLY A 13 -4.24 -11.07 -16.95
CA GLY A 13 -5.21 -10.07 -17.40
C GLY A 13 -4.99 -8.69 -16.77
N ASP A 14 -5.94 -7.80 -16.98
CA ASP A 14 -5.88 -6.36 -16.64
C ASP A 14 -6.74 -5.98 -15.44
N ILE A 15 -7.27 -6.97 -14.72
CA ILE A 15 -8.15 -6.74 -13.58
C ILE A 15 -7.36 -6.90 -12.28
N ILE A 16 -7.48 -5.90 -11.41
CA ILE A 16 -6.95 -5.96 -10.05
C ILE A 16 -8.05 -6.53 -9.14
N TYR A 17 -7.76 -7.63 -8.48
CA TYR A 17 -8.68 -8.28 -7.56
C TYR A 17 -8.29 -8.04 -6.10
N PRO A 18 -9.25 -7.83 -5.19
CA PRO A 18 -8.99 -7.93 -3.76
C PRO A 18 -8.61 -9.36 -3.37
N LEU A 19 -7.91 -9.51 -2.25
CA LEU A 19 -7.39 -10.81 -1.80
C LEU A 19 -8.49 -11.87 -1.64
N SER A 20 -9.67 -11.49 -1.15
CA SER A 20 -10.81 -12.40 -0.99
C SER A 20 -11.24 -13.03 -2.33
N LEU A 21 -11.28 -12.25 -3.41
CA LEU A 21 -11.62 -12.75 -4.74
C LEU A 21 -10.45 -13.49 -5.41
N LEU A 22 -9.20 -13.14 -5.11
CA LEU A 22 -8.03 -13.89 -5.61
C LEU A 22 -8.05 -15.33 -5.11
N LYS A 23 -8.49 -15.58 -3.87
CA LYS A 23 -8.59 -16.91 -3.30
C LYS A 23 -9.47 -17.84 -4.15
N GLU A 24 -10.57 -17.33 -4.68
CA GLU A 24 -11.51 -18.08 -5.48
C GLU A 24 -11.03 -18.25 -6.94
N LYS A 25 -10.57 -17.14 -7.53
CA LYS A 25 -10.27 -17.09 -8.98
C LYS A 25 -8.86 -17.57 -9.33
N PHE A 26 -7.88 -17.26 -8.49
CA PHE A 26 -6.45 -17.50 -8.73
C PHE A 26 -5.73 -17.95 -7.44
N PRO A 27 -6.02 -19.14 -6.92
CA PRO A 27 -5.53 -19.59 -5.61
C PRO A 27 -4.01 -19.60 -5.47
N ASN A 28 -3.27 -19.81 -6.56
CA ASN A 28 -1.80 -19.76 -6.51
C ASN A 28 -1.29 -18.32 -6.32
N ILE A 29 -1.87 -17.35 -7.04
CA ILE A 29 -1.54 -15.93 -6.86
C ILE A 29 -1.93 -15.47 -5.46
N TYR A 30 -3.09 -15.91 -4.97
CA TYR A 30 -3.51 -15.64 -3.61
C TYR A 30 -2.49 -16.12 -2.57
N LYS A 31 -1.99 -17.36 -2.68
CA LYS A 31 -0.99 -17.90 -1.74
C LYS A 31 0.27 -17.05 -1.71
N GLU A 32 0.79 -16.65 -2.86
CA GLU A 32 1.98 -15.80 -2.97
C GLU A 32 1.76 -14.40 -2.36
N GLN A 33 0.63 -13.78 -2.66
CA GLN A 33 0.32 -12.46 -2.12
C GLN A 33 0.02 -12.53 -0.62
N PHE A 34 -0.67 -13.56 -0.17
CA PHE A 34 -1.05 -13.73 1.22
C PHE A 34 0.14 -14.06 2.13
N ALA A 35 1.15 -14.78 1.63
CA ALA A 35 2.37 -15.08 2.36
C ALA A 35 3.10 -13.81 2.85
N LYS A 36 2.98 -12.69 2.12
CA LYS A 36 3.53 -11.40 2.53
C LYS A 36 2.92 -10.85 3.83
N TYR A 37 1.74 -11.35 4.22
CA TYR A 37 0.97 -10.87 5.36
C TYR A 37 0.85 -11.90 6.50
N ASP A 38 1.60 -13.01 6.45
CA ASP A 38 1.48 -14.10 7.43
C ASP A 38 1.74 -13.65 8.87
N ASN A 39 2.57 -12.65 9.06
CA ASN A 39 2.89 -12.08 10.37
C ASN A 39 2.02 -10.88 10.76
N ILE A 40 1.10 -10.46 9.90
CA ILE A 40 0.32 -9.25 10.11
C ILE A 40 -1.13 -9.62 10.41
N LYS A 41 -1.63 -9.28 11.60
CA LYS A 41 -3.05 -9.39 11.98
C LYS A 41 -3.99 -8.49 11.15
N GLU A 42 -3.48 -7.85 10.11
CA GLU A 42 -4.18 -6.90 9.25
C GLU A 42 -5.25 -7.54 8.37
N LYS A 43 -5.25 -8.87 8.28
CA LYS A 43 -6.23 -9.64 7.53
C LYS A 43 -7.66 -9.41 8.01
N ASP A 44 -7.81 -9.13 9.29
CA ASP A 44 -9.09 -8.98 9.98
C ASP A 44 -9.43 -7.51 10.27
N VAL A 45 -8.71 -6.57 9.67
CA VAL A 45 -8.97 -5.14 9.84
C VAL A 45 -10.26 -4.79 9.15
N GLU A 46 -11.26 -4.38 9.93
CA GLU A 46 -12.50 -3.82 9.42
C GLU A 46 -12.26 -2.39 8.92
N ILE A 47 -12.72 -2.13 7.69
CA ILE A 47 -12.70 -0.80 7.08
C ILE A 47 -14.12 -0.23 7.13
N PRO A 48 -14.35 0.86 7.85
CA PRO A 48 -15.68 1.42 8.03
C PRO A 48 -16.43 1.66 6.71
N GLY A 49 -17.57 0.99 6.53
CA GLY A 49 -18.41 1.11 5.35
C GLY A 49 -17.94 0.31 4.13
N PHE A 50 -16.83 -0.45 4.22
CA PHE A 50 -16.24 -1.18 3.08
C PHE A 50 -16.04 -2.67 3.35
N GLY A 51 -16.28 -3.16 4.56
CA GLY A 51 -16.00 -4.54 4.95
C GLY A 51 -14.58 -4.70 5.49
N TYR A 52 -13.92 -5.79 5.13
CA TYR A 52 -12.58 -6.10 5.64
C TYR A 52 -11.49 -5.66 4.66
N TRP A 53 -10.29 -5.44 5.18
CA TRP A 53 -9.13 -5.07 4.38
C TRP A 53 -8.87 -6.02 3.19
N ASN A 54 -9.11 -7.32 3.37
CA ASN A 54 -8.99 -8.34 2.32
C ASN A 54 -10.01 -8.18 1.18
N ASP A 55 -11.12 -7.49 1.43
CA ASP A 55 -12.17 -7.23 0.42
C ASP A 55 -11.90 -5.98 -0.39
N CYS A 56 -10.84 -5.25 -0.05
CA CYS A 56 -10.44 -4.02 -0.70
C CYS A 56 -9.20 -4.20 -1.57
N VAL A 57 -9.09 -3.39 -2.60
CA VAL A 57 -7.86 -3.23 -3.39
C VAL A 57 -7.03 -2.12 -2.76
N ASN A 58 -5.81 -2.45 -2.35
CA ASN A 58 -4.90 -1.49 -1.77
C ASN A 58 -4.17 -0.71 -2.85
N LEU A 59 -4.28 0.61 -2.80
CA LEU A 59 -3.65 1.52 -3.74
C LEU A 59 -2.74 2.49 -3.00
N MET A 60 -1.55 2.69 -3.52
CA MET A 60 -0.58 3.64 -2.98
C MET A 60 -0.79 5.03 -3.59
N PRO A 61 -0.92 6.08 -2.79
CA PRO A 61 -0.98 7.45 -3.29
C PRO A 61 0.41 8.00 -3.66
N VAL A 62 1.47 7.48 -3.03
CA VAL A 62 2.85 7.90 -3.28
C VAL A 62 3.43 7.16 -4.47
N SER A 63 4.09 7.89 -5.37
CA SER A 63 4.76 7.27 -6.52
C SER A 63 5.87 6.31 -6.07
N PRO A 64 5.92 5.07 -6.59
CA PRO A 64 7.00 4.13 -6.31
C PRO A 64 8.40 4.68 -6.61
N GLY A 65 8.52 5.52 -7.63
CA GLY A 65 9.77 6.20 -7.95
C GLY A 65 10.21 7.20 -6.89
N LEU A 66 9.29 7.87 -6.21
CA LEU A 66 9.60 8.74 -5.07
C LEU A 66 10.02 7.91 -3.86
N VAL A 67 9.32 6.82 -3.57
CA VAL A 67 9.70 5.87 -2.49
C VAL A 67 11.12 5.34 -2.72
N LYS A 68 11.41 4.88 -3.93
CA LYS A 68 12.74 4.40 -4.32
C LYS A 68 13.82 5.45 -4.06
N LYS A 69 13.63 6.68 -4.57
CA LYS A 69 14.59 7.77 -4.37
C LYS A 69 14.80 8.12 -2.90
N GLU A 70 13.75 8.07 -2.11
CA GLU A 70 13.86 8.35 -0.68
C GLU A 70 14.65 7.24 0.04
N LEU A 71 14.37 5.97 -0.25
CA LEU A 71 15.13 4.83 0.29
C LEU A 71 16.62 4.89 -0.06
N GLU A 72 16.96 5.28 -1.29
CA GLU A 72 18.34 5.47 -1.74
C GLU A 72 19.10 6.50 -0.90
N LYS A 73 18.44 7.57 -0.44
CA LYS A 73 19.06 8.58 0.44
C LYS A 73 19.49 8.00 1.78
N TYR A 74 18.77 7.00 2.29
CA TYR A 74 19.12 6.29 3.52
C TYR A 74 20.00 5.06 3.27
N GLY A 75 20.47 4.83 2.03
CA GLY A 75 21.40 3.76 1.68
C GLY A 75 20.76 2.36 1.65
N HIS A 76 19.45 2.27 1.45
CA HIS A 76 18.80 0.99 1.22
C HIS A 76 19.09 0.45 -0.19
N ASN A 77 19.11 -0.89 -0.32
CA ASN A 77 19.16 -1.51 -1.63
C ASN A 77 17.84 -1.33 -2.36
N THR A 78 17.87 -0.81 -3.56
CA THR A 78 16.70 -0.53 -4.41
C THR A 78 16.78 -1.17 -5.80
N ASP A 79 17.53 -2.26 -5.96
CA ASP A 79 17.75 -2.96 -7.24
C ASP A 79 16.54 -3.80 -7.71
N TRP A 80 15.39 -3.59 -7.10
CA TRP A 80 14.14 -4.26 -7.46
C TRP A 80 13.53 -3.72 -8.76
N LYS A 81 13.01 -4.63 -9.56
CA LYS A 81 12.37 -4.35 -10.86
C LYS A 81 10.85 -4.56 -10.77
N TRP A 82 10.21 -3.92 -9.81
CA TRP A 82 8.78 -4.07 -9.65
C TRP A 82 8.00 -3.30 -10.72
N LYS A 83 6.91 -3.88 -11.16
CA LYS A 83 5.95 -3.26 -12.06
C LYS A 83 4.79 -2.70 -11.26
N PHE A 84 4.25 -1.57 -11.70
CA PHE A 84 3.10 -0.94 -11.06
C PHE A 84 2.08 -0.52 -12.12
N TYR A 85 0.82 -0.76 -11.82
CA TYR A 85 -0.26 -0.05 -12.48
C TYR A 85 -0.25 1.40 -11.99
N ARG A 86 -0.52 2.31 -12.91
CA ARG A 86 -0.72 3.73 -12.62
C ARG A 86 -2.16 4.08 -12.97
N ILE A 87 -2.95 4.38 -11.96
CA ILE A 87 -4.39 4.53 -12.05
C ILE A 87 -4.76 6.00 -11.85
N ASN A 88 -5.49 6.58 -12.80
CA ASN A 88 -6.04 7.91 -12.62
C ASN A 88 -7.22 7.85 -11.63
N PRO A 89 -7.16 8.53 -10.46
CA PRO A 89 -8.23 8.48 -9.48
C PRO A 89 -9.55 9.08 -9.99
N GLU A 90 -9.52 9.92 -11.02
CA GLU A 90 -10.74 10.51 -11.60
C GLU A 90 -11.65 9.50 -12.31
N ILE A 91 -11.12 8.34 -12.71
CA ILE A 91 -11.94 7.26 -13.31
C ILE A 91 -12.58 6.36 -12.26
N LEU A 92 -12.22 6.51 -11.00
CA LEU A 92 -12.72 5.69 -9.90
C LEU A 92 -13.97 6.33 -9.27
N ASP A 93 -14.87 5.49 -8.80
CA ASP A 93 -16.00 5.92 -8.00
C ASP A 93 -15.50 6.40 -6.62
N LYS A 94 -15.49 7.71 -6.41
CA LYS A 94 -14.96 8.33 -5.20
C LYS A 94 -15.71 7.91 -3.93
N SER A 95 -16.95 7.49 -4.04
CA SER A 95 -17.73 6.96 -2.92
C SER A 95 -17.25 5.58 -2.43
N LYS A 96 -16.45 4.90 -3.27
CA LYS A 96 -15.84 3.60 -2.99
C LYS A 96 -14.34 3.69 -2.65
N LEU A 97 -13.87 4.88 -2.36
CA LEU A 97 -12.49 5.12 -1.97
C LEU A 97 -12.41 5.58 -0.52
N ILE A 98 -11.47 5.03 0.21
CA ILE A 98 -11.13 5.47 1.56
C ILE A 98 -9.60 5.56 1.69
N ILE A 99 -9.13 6.54 2.42
CA ILE A 99 -7.71 6.70 2.71
C ILE A 99 -7.44 6.11 4.08
N MET A 100 -6.56 5.11 4.14
CA MET A 100 -6.02 4.60 5.39
C MET A 100 -4.71 5.34 5.70
N VAL A 101 -4.67 6.03 6.82
CA VAL A 101 -3.48 6.69 7.33
C VAL A 101 -2.98 5.90 8.54
N MET A 102 -1.72 5.54 8.54
CA MET A 102 -1.06 4.97 9.70
C MET A 102 -0.42 6.12 10.48
N ASP A 103 -0.96 6.41 11.65
CA ASP A 103 -0.45 7.46 12.54
C ASP A 103 0.49 6.82 13.56
N ASP A 104 1.78 7.16 13.48
CA ASP A 104 2.81 6.59 14.32
C ASP A 104 3.30 7.57 15.42
N ASP A 105 2.58 8.69 15.61
CA ASP A 105 2.97 9.72 16.58
C ASP A 105 3.07 9.20 18.04
N LYS A 106 2.59 7.97 18.30
CA LYS A 106 2.57 7.37 19.66
C LYS A 106 3.18 5.98 19.76
N GLY A 107 3.83 5.46 18.70
CA GLY A 107 4.32 4.07 18.67
C GLY A 107 3.22 3.00 18.72
N THR A 108 1.98 3.41 18.62
CA THR A 108 0.81 2.57 18.44
C THR A 108 0.36 2.76 17.00
N LEU A 109 0.47 1.72 16.18
CA LEU A 109 0.01 1.71 14.78
C LEU A 109 -1.53 1.91 14.72
N GLU A 110 -2.00 3.08 15.16
CA GLU A 110 -3.41 3.43 15.02
C GLU A 110 -3.71 3.75 13.55
N ARG A 111 -4.64 3.00 12.98
CA ARG A 111 -5.15 3.24 11.63
C ARG A 111 -6.29 4.23 11.69
N LYS A 112 -6.16 5.31 10.94
CA LYS A 112 -7.25 6.26 10.72
C LYS A 112 -7.80 6.08 9.31
N PHE A 113 -9.11 6.04 9.21
CA PHE A 113 -9.82 5.96 7.94
C PHE A 113 -10.47 7.30 7.63
N ILE A 114 -10.10 7.87 6.48
CA ILE A 114 -10.54 9.20 6.05
C ILE A 114 -11.28 9.06 4.73
N PRO A 115 -12.48 9.63 4.58
CA PRO A 115 -13.17 9.65 3.30
C PRO A 115 -12.28 10.26 2.20
N PHE A 116 -12.31 9.68 1.01
CA PHE A 116 -11.53 10.19 -0.10
C PHE A 116 -12.04 11.57 -0.53
N SER A 117 -11.12 12.51 -0.65
CA SER A 117 -11.31 13.80 -1.30
C SER A 117 -10.01 14.20 -1.99
N SER A 118 -10.10 15.09 -2.98
CA SER A 118 -8.90 15.60 -3.67
C SER A 118 -7.94 16.27 -2.69
N ALA A 119 -8.46 17.06 -1.74
CA ALA A 119 -7.63 17.71 -0.72
C ALA A 119 -6.96 16.70 0.24
N ALA A 120 -7.69 15.66 0.66
CA ALA A 120 -7.11 14.59 1.47
C ALA A 120 -6.05 13.82 0.67
N PHE A 121 -6.30 13.52 -0.61
CA PHE A 121 -5.34 12.86 -1.46
C PHE A 121 -4.07 13.70 -1.63
N GLU A 122 -4.17 14.98 -1.91
CA GLU A 122 -3.04 15.90 -2.00
C GLU A 122 -2.21 15.92 -0.72
N ARG A 123 -2.86 15.88 0.42
CA ARG A 123 -2.18 15.85 1.72
C ARG A 123 -1.34 14.59 1.94
N TYR A 124 -1.78 13.44 1.43
CA TYR A 124 -1.16 12.14 1.70
C TYR A 124 -0.41 11.51 0.51
N CYS A 125 -0.30 12.19 -0.62
CA CYS A 125 0.40 11.67 -1.81
C CYS A 125 1.91 11.93 -1.81
N HIS A 126 2.50 12.28 -0.69
CA HIS A 126 3.94 12.53 -0.53
C HIS A 126 4.51 11.77 0.68
N ILE A 127 5.82 11.62 0.70
CA ILE A 127 6.51 10.98 1.81
C ILE A 127 6.64 11.99 2.95
N GLY A 128 5.93 11.71 4.04
CA GLY A 128 5.98 12.51 5.27
C GLY A 128 7.17 12.16 6.15
N GLU A 129 7.37 12.96 7.19
CA GLU A 129 8.46 12.78 8.16
C GLU A 129 8.37 11.43 8.91
N PRO A 130 7.18 10.93 9.31
CA PRO A 130 7.08 9.62 9.95
C PRO A 130 7.63 8.49 9.07
N THR A 131 7.34 8.51 7.76
CA THR A 131 7.85 7.50 6.81
C THR A 131 9.37 7.59 6.67
N ARG A 132 9.93 8.79 6.64
CA ARG A 132 11.39 8.99 6.59
C ARG A 132 12.07 8.43 7.82
N THR A 133 11.49 8.68 9.00
CA THR A 133 11.98 8.12 10.27
C THR A 133 11.98 6.59 10.25
N ILE A 134 10.95 5.96 9.69
CA ILE A 134 10.90 4.48 9.52
C ILE A 134 12.05 4.02 8.63
N PHE A 135 12.29 4.68 7.49
CA PHE A 135 13.38 4.32 6.57
C PHE A 135 14.74 4.43 7.22
N GLN A 136 14.98 5.49 8.00
CA GLN A 136 16.22 5.68 8.73
C GLN A 136 16.43 4.59 9.79
N LYS A 137 15.44 4.33 10.64
CA LYS A 137 15.50 3.30 11.69
C LYS A 137 15.72 1.91 11.11
N ALA A 138 15.02 1.56 10.02
CA ALA A 138 15.21 0.28 9.35
C ALA A 138 16.66 0.12 8.87
N LYS A 139 17.28 1.19 8.36
CA LYS A 139 18.70 1.16 7.98
C LYS A 139 19.63 0.97 9.16
N GLU A 140 19.40 1.67 10.25
CA GLU A 140 20.18 1.53 11.48
C GLU A 140 20.11 0.11 12.05
N ASN A 141 18.96 -0.57 11.89
CA ASN A 141 18.74 -1.95 12.32
C ASN A 141 19.17 -3.03 11.29
N ASN A 142 19.71 -2.65 10.14
CA ASN A 142 19.96 -3.55 8.99
C ASN A 142 18.70 -4.28 8.48
N GLU A 143 17.54 -3.64 8.58
CA GLU A 143 16.26 -4.16 8.11
C GLU A 143 15.87 -3.53 6.77
N GLN A 144 15.07 -4.24 5.98
CA GLN A 144 14.39 -3.63 4.83
C GLN A 144 13.07 -3.05 5.33
N PRO A 145 12.80 -1.75 5.09
CA PRO A 145 11.54 -1.16 5.49
C PRO A 145 10.38 -1.78 4.68
N ASN A 146 9.30 -2.08 5.37
CA ASN A 146 8.07 -2.47 4.71
C ASN A 146 7.46 -1.22 4.05
N THR A 147 7.42 -1.18 2.73
CA THR A 147 6.95 -0.04 1.95
C THR A 147 5.56 -0.24 1.32
N TYR A 148 4.86 -1.33 1.69
CA TYR A 148 3.56 -1.72 1.12
C TYR A 148 2.55 -2.02 2.20
#